data_d94f529e16c79bf4ca2f3cf58d96620c
#
_entry.id   d94f529e16c79bf4ca2f3cf58d96620c
#
_cell.length_a   1.000
_cell.length_b   1.000
_cell.length_c   1.000
_cell.angle_alpha   90.00
_cell.angle_beta   90.00
_cell.angle_gamma   90.00
#
_symmetry.space_group_name_H-M   'P 1'
#
loop_
_entity.id
_entity.type
_entity.pdbx_description
1 polymer ?
#
loop_
_entity_poly.entity_id
_entity_poly.type
_entity_poly.pdbx_seq_one_letter_code
_entity_poly.pdbx_strand_id
1 'polypeptide(L)'
;QPSGTSASESPEEPLQRLSDEQNTEFVGAIKQVAANHRTLDFPIDLGGSPVMVSDLKQKMFEEMPKFVISSILMIALLLSLLFRRISGVILPLLTVVLSLFSTIGLFSLTGTKLTIISQILPSFLLAVGVGYSVHLLVIFYRHLRDQGNKREAIGYALGHSGLAILITSLCLLYTSDA
;
A
#
# COMPACT_ATOMS: atom_id res chain seq x y z
N GLN A 1 -21.98 64.28 1.87
CA GLN A 1 -21.53 63.08 2.58
C GLN A 1 -22.40 61.93 2.13
N PRO A 2 -21.91 60.92 1.48
CA PRO A 2 -22.60 59.67 1.31
C PRO A 2 -22.09 58.69 2.37
N SER A 3 -23.02 58.21 3.15
CA SER A 3 -22.91 57.18 4.15
C SER A 3 -22.45 55.87 3.52
N GLY A 4 -21.32 55.36 4.03
CA GLY A 4 -20.80 54.05 3.67
C GLY A 4 -21.74 52.92 4.07
N THR A 5 -22.07 52.15 3.10
CA THR A 5 -22.75 50.87 3.28
C THR A 5 -21.74 49.88 3.83
N SER A 6 -21.84 49.60 5.12
CA SER A 6 -21.11 48.50 5.75
C SER A 6 -21.61 47.18 5.15
N ALA A 7 -20.80 46.59 4.27
CA ALA A 7 -20.95 45.19 3.90
C ALA A 7 -20.83 44.35 5.19
N SER A 8 -21.91 43.71 5.56
CA SER A 8 -21.94 42.70 6.62
C SER A 8 -20.96 41.58 6.23
N GLU A 9 -19.79 41.60 6.83
CA GLU A 9 -18.93 40.45 6.93
C GLU A 9 -19.71 39.33 7.62
N SER A 10 -20.24 38.40 6.84
CA SER A 10 -20.67 37.12 7.34
C SER A 10 -19.45 36.48 8.00
N PRO A 11 -19.53 35.91 9.21
CA PRO A 11 -18.43 35.16 9.78
C PRO A 11 -18.10 34.04 8.78
N GLU A 12 -16.92 34.07 8.21
CA GLU A 12 -16.38 32.93 7.42
C GLU A 12 -16.27 31.78 8.42
N GLU A 13 -17.32 30.96 8.44
CA GLU A 13 -17.27 29.66 9.07
C GLU A 13 -16.07 28.93 8.48
N PRO A 14 -15.11 28.44 9.26
CA PRO A 14 -13.93 27.81 8.72
C PRO A 14 -14.39 26.67 7.84
N LEU A 15 -14.12 26.76 6.53
CA LEU A 15 -14.48 25.77 5.53
C LEU A 15 -13.99 24.41 6.02
N GLN A 16 -14.89 23.69 6.63
CA GLN A 16 -14.61 22.35 7.18
C GLN A 16 -14.27 21.47 5.99
N ARG A 17 -13.00 21.10 5.88
CA ARG A 17 -12.57 20.20 4.79
C ARG A 17 -13.38 18.91 4.89
N LEU A 18 -14.13 18.62 3.85
CA LEU A 18 -14.90 17.39 3.75
C LEU A 18 -13.99 16.18 4.03
N SER A 19 -14.47 15.28 4.86
CA SER A 19 -13.81 13.99 5.04
C SER A 19 -13.70 13.28 3.68
N ASP A 20 -12.67 12.48 3.52
CA ASP A 20 -12.43 11.71 2.28
C ASP A 20 -13.67 10.89 1.83
N GLU A 21 -14.45 10.38 2.77
CA GLU A 21 -15.69 9.65 2.50
C GLU A 21 -16.80 10.57 2.00
N GLN A 22 -16.99 11.70 2.69
CA GLN A 22 -17.97 12.72 2.31
C GLN A 22 -17.64 13.33 0.94
N ASN A 23 -16.36 13.52 0.65
CA ASN A 23 -15.91 14.00 -0.65
C ASN A 23 -16.23 12.99 -1.77
N THR A 24 -16.03 11.71 -1.53
CA THR A 24 -16.33 10.64 -2.52
C THR A 24 -17.82 10.53 -2.78
N GLU A 25 -18.64 10.60 -1.73
CA GLU A 25 -20.11 10.58 -1.84
C GLU A 25 -20.64 11.81 -2.59
N PHE A 26 -20.15 12.99 -2.22
CA PHE A 26 -20.52 14.25 -2.86
C PHE A 26 -20.16 14.27 -4.35
N VAL A 27 -18.94 13.88 -4.70
CA VAL A 27 -18.51 13.78 -6.10
C VAL A 27 -19.30 12.72 -6.85
N GLY A 28 -19.64 11.60 -6.22
CA GLY A 28 -20.50 10.57 -6.81
C GLY A 28 -21.89 11.10 -7.16
N ALA A 29 -22.52 11.84 -6.26
CA ALA A 29 -23.81 12.48 -6.50
C ALA A 29 -23.76 13.49 -7.66
N ILE A 30 -22.73 14.33 -7.69
CA ILE A 30 -22.55 15.31 -8.79
C ILE A 30 -22.35 14.60 -10.13
N LYS A 31 -21.55 13.54 -10.17
CA LYS A 31 -21.35 12.74 -11.39
C LYS A 31 -22.64 12.12 -11.89
N GLN A 32 -23.46 11.63 -11.00
CA GLN A 32 -24.76 11.05 -11.35
C GLN A 32 -25.71 12.09 -11.94
N VAL A 33 -25.78 13.29 -11.36
CA VAL A 33 -26.56 14.40 -11.90
C VAL A 33 -26.04 14.83 -13.26
N ALA A 34 -24.73 14.98 -13.40
CA ALA A 34 -24.09 15.35 -14.66
C ALA A 34 -24.32 14.29 -15.75
N ALA A 35 -24.26 13.01 -15.42
CA ALA A 35 -24.53 11.92 -16.35
C ALA A 35 -25.98 11.92 -16.87
N ASN A 36 -26.93 12.27 -16.03
CA ASN A 36 -28.35 12.36 -16.41
C ASN A 36 -28.66 13.56 -17.32
N HIS A 37 -27.82 14.59 -17.30
CA HIS A 37 -28.00 15.80 -18.11
C HIS A 37 -27.03 15.88 -19.28
N ARG A 38 -26.15 14.88 -19.45
CA ARG A 38 -25.20 14.80 -20.54
C ARG A 38 -25.92 14.42 -21.84
N THR A 39 -25.97 15.34 -22.79
CA THR A 39 -26.47 15.11 -24.16
C THR A 39 -25.35 15.22 -25.16
N LEU A 40 -25.56 14.66 -26.35
CA LEU A 40 -24.55 14.72 -27.44
C LEU A 40 -24.18 16.15 -27.84
N ASP A 41 -25.12 17.09 -27.69
CA ASP A 41 -24.94 18.50 -28.02
C ASP A 41 -24.38 19.33 -26.86
N PHE A 42 -24.33 18.76 -25.62
CA PHE A 42 -23.83 19.46 -24.44
C PHE A 42 -22.99 18.52 -23.57
N PRO A 43 -21.68 18.38 -23.89
CA PRO A 43 -20.76 17.61 -23.07
C PRO A 43 -20.50 18.33 -21.74
N ILE A 44 -20.85 17.71 -20.63
CA ILE A 44 -20.54 18.20 -19.28
C ILE A 44 -19.28 17.52 -18.81
N ASP A 45 -18.21 18.28 -18.59
CA ASP A 45 -16.98 17.79 -17.97
C ASP A 45 -16.87 18.34 -16.55
N LEU A 46 -16.71 17.43 -15.60
CA LEU A 46 -16.53 17.75 -14.19
C LEU A 46 -15.03 17.86 -13.90
N GLY A 47 -14.62 19.01 -13.38
CA GLY A 47 -13.24 19.28 -12.97
C GLY A 47 -13.17 19.79 -11.55
N GLY A 48 -11.95 19.81 -11.01
CA GLY A 48 -11.65 20.34 -9.71
C GLY A 48 -10.97 19.33 -8.78
N SER A 49 -10.30 19.86 -7.75
CA SER A 49 -9.54 19.05 -6.79
C SER A 49 -10.35 17.90 -6.16
N PRO A 50 -11.62 18.08 -5.73
CA PRO A 50 -12.41 17.02 -5.16
C PRO A 50 -12.68 15.87 -6.14
N VAL A 51 -12.97 16.21 -7.40
CA VAL A 51 -13.25 15.22 -8.46
C VAL A 51 -11.99 14.43 -8.77
N MET A 52 -10.85 15.13 -8.92
CA MET A 52 -9.57 14.50 -9.20
C MET A 52 -9.13 13.52 -8.09
N VAL A 53 -9.28 13.89 -6.84
CA VAL A 53 -8.97 13.03 -5.68
C VAL A 53 -9.88 11.79 -5.66
N SER A 54 -11.17 11.97 -5.92
CA SER A 54 -12.13 10.86 -5.99
C SER A 54 -11.80 9.88 -7.12
N ASP A 55 -11.46 10.40 -8.30
CA ASP A 55 -11.11 9.57 -9.48
C ASP A 55 -9.79 8.85 -9.29
N LEU A 56 -8.80 9.52 -8.70
CA LEU A 56 -7.54 8.88 -8.33
C LEU A 56 -7.78 7.72 -7.36
N LYS A 57 -8.56 7.94 -6.30
CA LYS A 57 -8.90 6.89 -5.33
C LYS A 57 -9.56 5.71 -6.01
N GLN A 58 -10.59 5.96 -6.81
CA GLN A 58 -11.31 4.88 -7.49
C GLN A 58 -10.39 4.06 -8.39
N LYS A 59 -9.61 4.71 -9.25
CA LYS A 59 -8.63 4.04 -10.12
C LYS A 59 -7.58 3.26 -9.33
N MET A 60 -7.09 3.83 -8.24
CA MET A 60 -6.11 3.14 -7.39
C MET A 60 -6.70 1.86 -6.79
N PHE A 61 -7.93 1.87 -6.29
CA PHE A 61 -8.59 0.67 -5.77
C PHE A 61 -8.85 -0.38 -6.86
N GLU A 62 -9.15 0.03 -8.07
CA GLU A 62 -9.38 -0.89 -9.20
C GLU A 62 -8.08 -1.51 -9.74
N GLU A 63 -6.99 -0.74 -9.75
CA GLU A 63 -5.72 -1.19 -10.32
C GLU A 63 -4.80 -1.86 -9.30
N MET A 64 -4.94 -1.54 -8.02
CA MET A 64 -4.10 -2.06 -6.95
C MET A 64 -4.05 -3.60 -6.90
N PRO A 65 -5.16 -4.34 -6.96
CA PRO A 65 -5.10 -5.80 -6.95
C PRO A 65 -4.37 -6.36 -8.17
N LYS A 66 -4.51 -5.75 -9.34
CA LYS A 66 -3.81 -6.16 -10.57
C LYS A 66 -2.30 -5.97 -10.41
N PHE A 67 -1.90 -4.83 -9.83
CA PHE A 67 -0.50 -4.53 -9.57
C PHE A 67 0.12 -5.50 -8.55
N VAL A 68 -0.58 -5.78 -7.45
CA VAL A 68 -0.13 -6.73 -6.43
C VAL A 68 0.01 -8.13 -7.01
N ILE A 69 -0.98 -8.62 -7.77
CA ILE A 69 -0.94 -9.94 -8.41
C ILE A 69 0.21 -10.02 -9.41
N SER A 70 0.37 -9.01 -10.26
CA SER A 70 1.47 -8.92 -11.23
C SER A 70 2.84 -8.94 -10.55
N SER A 71 2.99 -8.20 -9.45
CA SER A 71 4.22 -8.17 -8.65
C SER A 71 4.52 -9.52 -8.01
N ILE A 72 3.53 -10.18 -7.43
CA ILE A 72 3.68 -11.52 -6.85
C ILE A 72 4.10 -12.53 -7.93
N LEU A 73 3.50 -12.46 -9.10
CA LEU A 73 3.80 -13.37 -10.22
C LEU A 73 5.24 -13.14 -10.74
N MET A 74 5.65 -11.89 -10.86
CA MET A 74 7.03 -11.53 -11.25
C MET A 74 8.05 -12.02 -10.21
N ILE A 75 7.76 -11.83 -8.92
CA ILE A 75 8.61 -12.30 -7.82
C ILE A 75 8.67 -13.83 -7.81
N ALA A 76 7.54 -14.51 -7.98
CA ALA A 76 7.49 -15.97 -8.05
C ALA A 76 8.33 -16.52 -9.21
N LEU A 77 8.26 -15.89 -10.37
CA LEU A 77 9.08 -16.24 -11.53
C LEU A 77 10.57 -16.09 -11.22
N LEU A 78 10.95 -14.95 -10.65
CA LEU A 78 12.35 -14.66 -10.31
C LEU A 78 12.90 -15.61 -9.25
N LEU A 79 12.12 -15.92 -8.21
CA LEU A 79 12.48 -16.89 -7.18
C LEU A 79 12.58 -18.31 -7.74
N SER A 80 11.67 -18.69 -8.65
CA SER A 80 11.69 -19.99 -9.33
C SER A 80 12.98 -20.16 -10.14
N LEU A 81 13.38 -19.11 -10.84
CA LEU A 81 14.62 -19.10 -11.61
C LEU A 81 15.86 -19.19 -10.70
N LEU A 82 15.84 -18.48 -9.57
CA LEU A 82 16.96 -18.41 -8.63
C LEU A 82 17.16 -19.72 -7.86
N PHE A 83 16.09 -20.24 -7.27
CA PHE A 83 16.19 -21.40 -6.37
C PHE A 83 15.97 -22.73 -7.07
N ARG A 84 15.32 -22.77 -8.22
CA ARG A 84 14.97 -24.00 -8.97
C ARG A 84 14.31 -25.08 -8.09
N ARG A 85 13.72 -24.69 -6.97
CA ARG A 85 13.03 -25.54 -6.00
C ARG A 85 11.72 -24.87 -5.57
N ILE A 86 10.63 -25.62 -5.58
CA ILE A 86 9.29 -25.13 -5.23
C ILE A 86 9.25 -24.54 -3.80
N SER A 87 9.94 -25.18 -2.85
CA SER A 87 10.00 -24.67 -1.46
C SER A 87 10.67 -23.30 -1.34
N GLY A 88 11.62 -22.99 -2.22
CA GLY A 88 12.29 -21.68 -2.25
C GLY A 88 11.40 -20.55 -2.78
N VAL A 89 10.29 -20.89 -3.44
CA VAL A 89 9.30 -19.92 -3.95
C VAL A 89 8.14 -19.79 -2.97
N ILE A 90 7.61 -20.90 -2.47
CA ILE A 90 6.40 -20.92 -1.63
C ILE A 90 6.66 -20.25 -0.28
N LEU A 91 7.79 -20.53 0.37
CA LEU A 91 8.09 -19.99 1.71
C LEU A 91 8.12 -18.45 1.74
N PRO A 92 8.88 -17.75 0.88
CA PRO A 92 8.87 -16.29 0.85
C PRO A 92 7.49 -15.70 0.50
N LEU A 93 6.82 -16.29 -0.48
CA LEU A 93 5.49 -15.82 -0.88
C LEU A 93 4.47 -15.97 0.25
N LEU A 94 4.46 -17.12 0.93
CA LEU A 94 3.58 -17.33 2.07
C LEU A 94 3.83 -16.31 3.18
N THR A 95 5.09 -16.06 3.52
CA THR A 95 5.47 -15.08 4.55
C THR A 95 4.98 -13.68 4.18
N VAL A 96 5.16 -13.27 2.93
CA VAL A 96 4.75 -11.94 2.46
C VAL A 96 3.23 -11.81 2.43
N VAL A 97 2.51 -12.83 1.93
CA VAL A 97 1.04 -12.83 1.91
C VAL A 97 0.49 -12.76 3.34
N LEU A 98 1.07 -13.53 4.26
CA LEU A 98 0.67 -13.51 5.68
C LEU A 98 0.93 -12.14 6.31
N SER A 99 2.07 -11.51 5.99
CA SER A 99 2.41 -10.15 6.43
C SER A 99 1.41 -9.11 5.93
N LEU A 100 1.01 -9.20 4.66
CA LEU A 100 -0.01 -8.31 4.09
C LEU A 100 -1.36 -8.46 4.80
N PHE A 101 -1.83 -9.70 5.02
CA PHE A 101 -3.07 -9.95 5.74
C PHE A 101 -3.00 -9.46 7.19
N SER A 102 -1.88 -9.68 7.87
CA SER A 102 -1.66 -9.19 9.23
C SER A 102 -1.71 -7.66 9.30
N THR A 103 -1.08 -6.98 8.35
CA THR A 103 -1.08 -5.52 8.27
C THR A 103 -2.48 -4.97 8.03
N ILE A 104 -3.22 -5.53 7.06
CA ILE A 104 -4.60 -5.11 6.78
C ILE A 104 -5.50 -5.38 8.00
N GLY A 105 -5.34 -6.53 8.65
CA GLY A 105 -6.05 -6.86 9.87
C GLY A 105 -5.78 -5.87 11.02
N LEU A 106 -4.53 -5.47 11.18
CA LEU A 106 -4.14 -4.47 12.19
C LEU A 106 -4.74 -3.09 11.89
N PHE A 107 -4.73 -2.65 10.64
CA PHE A 107 -5.40 -1.41 10.22
C PHE A 107 -6.89 -1.44 10.52
N SER A 108 -7.55 -2.57 10.28
CA SER A 108 -8.98 -2.75 10.59
C SER A 108 -9.26 -2.69 12.08
N LEU A 109 -8.40 -3.27 12.91
CA LEU A 109 -8.55 -3.27 14.38
C LEU A 109 -8.31 -1.88 14.99
N THR A 110 -7.37 -1.12 14.46
CA THR A 110 -7.05 0.23 14.96
C THR A 110 -8.03 1.29 14.44
N GLY A 111 -8.93 0.95 13.53
CA GLY A 111 -9.85 1.90 12.91
C GLY A 111 -9.18 3.00 12.11
N THR A 112 -7.92 2.79 11.72
CA THR A 112 -7.13 3.78 10.97
C THR A 112 -7.67 3.88 9.54
N LYS A 113 -7.99 5.10 9.10
CA LYS A 113 -8.49 5.34 7.75
C LYS A 113 -7.39 5.11 6.72
N LEU A 114 -7.69 4.30 5.70
CA LEU A 114 -6.80 4.10 4.57
C LEU A 114 -6.71 5.39 3.75
N THR A 115 -5.57 6.04 3.79
CA THR A 115 -5.26 7.22 2.99
C THR A 115 -4.51 6.83 1.70
N ILE A 116 -4.37 7.78 0.78
CA ILE A 116 -3.58 7.60 -0.45
C ILE A 116 -2.14 7.17 -0.12
N ILE A 117 -1.57 7.70 0.97
CA ILE A 117 -0.23 7.35 1.45
C ILE A 117 -0.14 5.89 1.91
N SER A 118 -1.19 5.37 2.55
CA SER A 118 -1.23 3.97 3.02
C SER A 118 -1.15 2.95 1.89
N GLN A 119 -1.42 3.37 0.64
CA GLN A 119 -1.37 2.48 -0.53
C GLN A 119 0.05 2.13 -0.98
N ILE A 120 1.05 2.88 -0.53
CA ILE A 120 2.47 2.57 -0.76
C ILE A 120 2.89 1.36 0.11
N LEU A 121 2.23 1.15 1.23
CA LEU A 121 2.56 0.11 2.22
C LEU A 121 2.62 -1.32 1.63
N PRO A 122 1.65 -1.81 0.84
CA PRO A 122 1.72 -3.15 0.28
C PRO A 122 2.93 -3.37 -0.62
N SER A 123 3.26 -2.39 -1.47
CA SER A 123 4.43 -2.47 -2.35
C SER A 123 5.74 -2.49 -1.56
N PHE A 124 5.82 -1.68 -0.50
CA PHE A 124 6.96 -1.63 0.40
C PHE A 124 7.14 -2.94 1.17
N LEU A 125 6.05 -3.49 1.73
CA LEU A 125 6.05 -4.78 2.44
C LEU A 125 6.46 -5.94 1.51
N LEU A 126 5.98 -5.94 0.26
CA LEU A 126 6.40 -6.90 -0.75
C LEU A 126 7.91 -6.84 -0.99
N ALA A 127 8.44 -5.66 -1.25
CA ALA A 127 9.86 -5.48 -1.56
C ALA A 127 10.76 -5.90 -0.39
N VAL A 128 10.48 -5.39 0.81
CA VAL A 128 11.27 -5.66 2.02
C VAL A 128 11.12 -7.11 2.48
N GLY A 129 9.88 -7.62 2.52
CA GLY A 129 9.60 -9.00 2.96
C GLY A 129 10.22 -10.05 2.05
N VAL A 130 10.15 -9.85 0.73
CA VAL A 130 10.81 -10.73 -0.24
C VAL A 130 12.32 -10.63 -0.09
N GLY A 131 12.88 -9.41 0.02
CA GLY A 131 14.31 -9.19 0.17
C GLY A 131 14.89 -9.94 1.37
N TYR A 132 14.27 -9.82 2.54
CA TYR A 132 14.70 -10.54 3.74
C TYR A 132 14.56 -12.05 3.60
N SER A 133 13.45 -12.51 3.05
CA SER A 133 13.20 -13.94 2.84
C SER A 133 14.19 -14.57 1.89
N VAL A 134 14.50 -13.90 0.78
CA VAL A 134 15.49 -14.36 -0.20
C VAL A 134 16.88 -14.41 0.41
N HIS A 135 17.28 -13.38 1.13
CA HIS A 135 18.59 -13.33 1.77
C HIS A 135 18.79 -14.49 2.75
N LEU A 136 17.80 -14.72 3.61
CA LEU A 136 17.83 -15.81 4.59
C LEU A 136 17.85 -17.19 3.91
N LEU A 137 17.05 -17.37 2.85
CA LEU A 137 16.99 -18.63 2.11
C LEU A 137 18.26 -18.94 1.32
N VAL A 138 18.92 -17.93 0.76
CA VAL A 138 20.20 -18.13 0.06
C VAL A 138 21.24 -18.68 1.01
N ILE A 139 21.36 -18.10 2.22
CA ILE A 139 22.30 -18.56 3.24
C ILE A 139 21.94 -19.97 3.71
N PHE A 140 20.66 -20.22 3.96
CA PHE A 140 20.15 -21.53 4.36
C PHE A 140 20.49 -22.61 3.32
N TYR A 141 20.15 -22.40 2.05
CA TYR A 141 20.40 -23.39 1.01
C TYR A 141 21.88 -23.60 0.72
N ARG A 142 22.68 -22.54 0.84
CA ARG A 142 24.14 -22.64 0.73
C ARG A 142 24.72 -23.54 1.82
N HIS A 143 24.39 -23.28 3.08
CA HIS A 143 24.88 -24.07 4.21
C HIS A 143 24.33 -25.50 4.19
N LEU A 144 23.07 -25.67 3.83
CA LEU A 144 22.47 -26.99 3.67
C LEU A 144 23.17 -27.85 2.60
N ARG A 145 23.64 -27.24 1.53
CA ARG A 145 24.39 -27.94 0.49
C ARG A 145 25.77 -28.37 0.95
N ASP A 146 26.41 -27.54 1.79
CA ASP A 146 27.78 -27.78 2.24
C ASP A 146 27.84 -28.79 3.41
N GLN A 147 26.88 -28.75 4.33
CA GLN A 147 26.89 -29.52 5.57
C GLN A 147 25.84 -30.67 5.61
N GLY A 148 24.83 -30.63 4.76
CA GLY A 148 23.81 -31.68 4.67
C GLY A 148 22.80 -31.72 5.84
N ASN A 149 22.99 -30.95 6.90
CA ASN A 149 22.16 -30.95 8.10
C ASN A 149 21.19 -29.75 8.10
N LYS A 150 19.88 -30.02 7.98
CA LYS A 150 18.85 -28.97 7.94
C LYS A 150 18.76 -28.12 9.21
N ARG A 151 18.94 -28.73 10.36
CA ARG A 151 18.80 -28.06 11.65
C ARG A 151 19.93 -27.08 11.89
N GLU A 152 21.13 -27.46 11.51
CA GLU A 152 22.33 -26.65 11.59
C GLU A 152 22.29 -25.50 10.57
N ALA A 153 21.82 -25.78 9.36
CA ALA A 153 21.62 -24.76 8.34
C ALA A 153 20.61 -23.67 8.74
N ILE A 154 19.52 -24.03 9.43
CA ILE A 154 18.55 -23.06 9.98
C ILE A 154 19.22 -22.20 11.05
N GLY A 155 19.90 -22.84 12.02
CA GLY A 155 20.61 -22.13 13.10
C GLY A 155 21.64 -21.15 12.56
N TYR A 156 22.40 -21.57 11.56
CA TYR A 156 23.42 -20.74 10.91
C TYR A 156 22.79 -19.56 10.16
N ALA A 157 21.75 -19.80 9.36
CA ALA A 157 21.07 -18.74 8.61
C ALA A 157 20.43 -17.69 9.54
N LEU A 158 19.78 -18.12 10.61
CA LEU A 158 19.22 -17.22 11.62
C LEU A 158 20.28 -16.47 12.41
N GLY A 159 21.36 -17.13 12.82
CA GLY A 159 22.46 -16.48 13.54
C GLY A 159 23.19 -15.46 12.70
N HIS A 160 23.39 -15.74 11.41
CA HIS A 160 24.15 -14.86 10.52
C HIS A 160 23.32 -13.67 10.00
N SER A 161 22.07 -13.89 9.62
CA SER A 161 21.22 -12.88 8.98
C SER A 161 20.12 -12.36 9.89
N GLY A 162 19.65 -13.14 10.87
CA GLY A 162 18.54 -12.77 11.72
C GLY A 162 18.79 -11.50 12.53
N LEU A 163 20.01 -11.33 13.05
CA LEU A 163 20.38 -10.12 13.78
C LEU A 163 20.36 -8.89 12.88
N ALA A 164 20.90 -8.99 11.66
CA ALA A 164 20.91 -7.90 10.69
C ALA A 164 19.48 -7.50 10.30
N ILE A 165 18.60 -8.47 10.05
CA ILE A 165 17.19 -8.25 9.75
C ILE A 165 16.46 -7.58 10.93
N LEU A 166 16.72 -8.01 12.16
CA LEU A 166 16.16 -7.38 13.36
C LEU A 166 16.59 -5.92 13.51
N ILE A 167 17.88 -5.64 13.37
CA ILE A 167 18.42 -4.29 13.50
C ILE A 167 17.85 -3.38 12.40
N THR A 168 17.81 -3.84 11.15
CA THR A 168 17.25 -3.05 10.05
C THR A 168 15.74 -2.81 10.21
N SER A 169 14.99 -3.80 10.68
CA SER A 169 13.56 -3.64 10.95
C SER A 169 13.30 -2.67 12.11
N LEU A 170 14.11 -2.74 13.16
CA LEU A 170 14.02 -1.83 14.30
C LEU A 170 14.40 -0.40 13.91
N CYS A 171 15.46 -0.24 13.10
CA CYS A 171 15.88 1.04 12.58
C CYS A 171 14.81 1.68 11.69
N LEU A 172 14.15 0.87 10.85
CA LEU A 172 13.06 1.31 9.99
C LEU A 172 11.86 1.80 10.81
N LEU A 173 11.51 1.07 11.87
CA LEU A 173 10.44 1.43 12.80
C LEU A 173 10.75 2.77 13.48
N TYR A 174 11.97 2.94 13.97
CA TYR A 174 12.39 4.18 14.64
C TYR A 174 12.41 5.39 13.69
N THR A 175 12.86 5.19 12.45
CA THR A 175 12.92 6.27 11.45
C THR A 175 11.52 6.67 10.94
N SER A 176 10.55 5.77 11.01
CA SER A 176 9.17 6.04 10.61
C SER A 176 8.40 6.87 11.63
N ASP A 177 8.88 6.94 12.89
CA ASP A 177 8.22 7.67 14.00
C ASP A 177 8.83 9.07 14.23
N ALA A 178 9.87 9.44 13.49
CA ALA A 178 10.57 10.72 13.56
C ALA A 178 10.12 11.68 12.45
#